data_5d0b559e7f92d4fb891790d20d7522a6
#
_entry.id   5d0b559e7f92d4fb891790d20d7522a6
#
_cell.length_a   1.000
_cell.length_b   1.000
_cell.length_c   1.000
_cell.angle_alpha   90.00
_cell.angle_beta   90.00
_cell.angle_gamma   90.00
#
_symmetry.space_group_name_H-M   'P 1'
#
loop_
_entity.id
_entity.type
_entity.pdbx_description
1 polymer ?
#
loop_
_entity_poly.entity_id
_entity_poly.type
_entity_poly.pdbx_seq_one_letter_code
_entity_poly.pdbx_strand_id
1 'polypeptide(L)'
;VVKDFVAKVSQRCVGEEVLSSLTPAQQVVKIVNDELIALMGNDNARINMPSKPPCVIMMCGLQGSGKTTHAAKLAKYLKREGHRPLLVACDIYRPAAINQLMVVGEKAGVKVFEMGQIDPVVISTQAMRYAKDYGHDVVILDTAGRLHIDEKLMDELKQIKAKVEPNEIMLVVDAMTGQDAVN
;
A
#
# COMPACT_ATOMS: atom_id res chain seq x y z
N VAL A 1 19.30 3.92 -10.53
CA VAL A 1 17.98 4.44 -10.95
C VAL A 1 18.09 5.85 -11.49
N VAL A 2 18.48 6.88 -10.67
CA VAL A 2 18.51 8.29 -11.12
C VAL A 2 19.48 8.52 -12.29
N LYS A 3 20.71 7.98 -12.21
CA LYS A 3 21.70 8.11 -13.29
C LYS A 3 21.21 7.48 -14.59
N ASP A 4 20.59 6.30 -14.50
CA ASP A 4 20.06 5.58 -15.66
C ASP A 4 18.86 6.31 -16.27
N PHE A 5 17.98 6.88 -15.43
CA PHE A 5 16.87 7.71 -15.85
C PHE A 5 17.36 8.95 -16.62
N VAL A 6 18.30 9.70 -16.05
CA VAL A 6 18.87 10.89 -16.70
C VAL A 6 19.56 10.52 -18.01
N ALA A 7 20.30 9.40 -18.07
CA ALA A 7 20.94 8.95 -19.30
C ALA A 7 19.92 8.62 -20.39
N LYS A 8 18.83 7.92 -20.07
CA LYS A 8 17.73 7.61 -21.01
C LYS A 8 17.05 8.86 -21.54
N VAL A 9 16.69 9.79 -20.63
CA VAL A 9 16.09 11.08 -21.03
C VAL A 9 17.01 11.84 -21.96
N SER A 10 18.30 11.97 -21.61
CA SER A 10 19.30 12.67 -22.45
C SER A 10 19.44 12.04 -23.83
N GLN A 11 19.51 10.70 -23.89
CA GLN A 11 19.62 9.97 -25.16
C GLN A 11 18.39 10.22 -26.06
N ARG A 12 17.18 10.19 -25.49
CA ARG A 12 15.95 10.45 -26.24
C ARG A 12 15.84 11.89 -26.70
N CYS A 13 16.25 12.85 -25.87
CA CYS A 13 16.25 14.27 -26.24
C CYS A 13 17.18 14.58 -27.43
N VAL A 14 18.25 13.81 -27.61
CA VAL A 14 19.20 14.03 -28.74
C VAL A 14 18.79 13.27 -29.99
N GLY A 15 18.08 12.14 -29.86
CA GLY A 15 17.79 11.21 -30.96
C GLY A 15 16.38 11.28 -31.54
N GLU A 16 15.44 11.96 -30.89
CA GLU A 16 14.04 12.05 -31.39
C GLU A 16 13.90 13.16 -32.43
N GLU A 17 13.22 12.83 -33.54
CA GLU A 17 12.78 13.83 -34.52
C GLU A 17 11.87 14.87 -33.87
N VAL A 18 12.17 16.13 -34.15
CA VAL A 18 11.42 17.27 -33.61
C VAL A 18 9.99 17.20 -34.13
N LEU A 19 9.03 16.87 -33.23
CA LEU A 19 7.62 16.98 -33.56
C LEU A 19 7.31 18.43 -33.89
N SER A 20 6.92 18.71 -35.15
CA SER A 20 6.70 20.04 -35.68
C SER A 20 5.66 20.88 -34.92
N SER A 21 4.90 20.26 -34.02
CA SER A 21 3.83 20.90 -33.23
C SER A 21 4.28 21.30 -31.80
N LEU A 22 5.49 20.93 -31.35
CA LEU A 22 5.99 21.20 -30.01
C LEU A 22 7.27 22.03 -30.03
N THR A 23 7.40 22.93 -29.07
CA THR A 23 8.68 23.59 -28.82
C THR A 23 9.72 22.61 -28.24
N PRO A 24 11.05 22.85 -28.39
CA PRO A 24 12.05 21.97 -27.80
C PRO A 24 11.87 21.74 -26.29
N ALA A 25 11.47 22.78 -25.55
CA ALA A 25 11.20 22.66 -24.10
C ALA A 25 10.00 21.73 -23.81
N GLN A 26 8.94 21.84 -24.60
CA GLN A 26 7.77 20.96 -24.45
C GLN A 26 8.09 19.50 -24.79
N GLN A 27 8.98 19.26 -25.74
CA GLN A 27 9.45 17.91 -26.06
C GLN A 27 10.23 17.29 -24.92
N VAL A 28 11.14 18.04 -24.30
CA VAL A 28 11.88 17.54 -23.12
C VAL A 28 10.91 17.19 -21.99
N VAL A 29 9.92 18.04 -21.72
CA VAL A 29 8.89 17.77 -20.71
C VAL A 29 8.10 16.50 -21.03
N LYS A 30 7.73 16.30 -22.30
CA LYS A 30 7.04 15.08 -22.75
C LYS A 30 7.91 13.84 -22.54
N ILE A 31 9.17 13.88 -22.97
CA ILE A 31 10.13 12.76 -22.82
C ILE A 31 10.31 12.40 -21.35
N VAL A 32 10.49 13.39 -20.48
CA VAL A 32 10.61 13.19 -19.04
C VAL A 32 9.33 12.52 -18.48
N ASN A 33 8.15 13.01 -18.89
CA ASN A 33 6.89 12.43 -18.46
C ASN A 33 6.75 10.97 -18.90
N ASP A 34 7.06 10.66 -20.16
CA ASP A 34 6.98 9.31 -20.71
C ASP A 34 7.95 8.35 -19.98
N GLU A 35 9.18 8.81 -19.70
CA GLU A 35 10.16 8.01 -18.95
C GLU A 35 9.75 7.81 -17.48
N LEU A 36 9.10 8.79 -16.84
CA LEU A 36 8.53 8.64 -15.50
C LEU A 36 7.39 7.63 -15.50
N ILE A 37 6.49 7.68 -16.48
CA ILE A 37 5.41 6.71 -16.62
C ILE A 37 5.99 5.30 -16.80
N ALA A 38 6.99 5.14 -17.67
CA ALA A 38 7.66 3.86 -17.89
C ALA A 38 8.34 3.32 -16.61
N LEU A 39 8.95 4.21 -15.82
CA LEU A 39 9.59 3.87 -14.54
C LEU A 39 8.56 3.44 -13.48
N MET A 40 7.38 4.05 -13.47
CA MET A 40 6.29 3.75 -12.54
C MET A 40 5.49 2.50 -12.93
N GLY A 41 5.70 1.98 -14.12
CA GLY A 41 4.92 0.88 -14.70
C GLY A 41 3.75 1.39 -15.54
N ASN A 42 3.63 0.87 -16.76
CA ASN A 42 2.64 1.32 -17.73
C ASN A 42 1.21 0.85 -17.40
N ASP A 43 1.11 -0.27 -16.67
CA ASP A 43 -0.17 -0.94 -16.42
C ASP A 43 -0.54 -0.93 -14.94
N ASN A 44 -1.84 -0.87 -14.69
CA ASN A 44 -2.37 -1.02 -13.34
C ASN A 44 -2.34 -2.49 -12.94
N ALA A 45 -1.51 -2.84 -11.94
CA ALA A 45 -1.53 -4.17 -11.35
C ALA A 45 -2.83 -4.39 -10.57
N ARG A 46 -3.58 -5.43 -10.95
CA ARG A 46 -4.78 -5.85 -10.21
C ARG A 46 -4.40 -6.65 -8.98
N ILE A 47 -5.22 -6.54 -7.94
CA ILE A 47 -5.08 -7.36 -6.74
C ILE A 47 -5.33 -8.82 -7.12
N ASN A 48 -4.42 -9.70 -6.73
CA ASN A 48 -4.55 -11.13 -6.96
C ASN A 48 -5.51 -11.75 -5.93
N MET A 49 -6.75 -11.96 -6.36
CA MET A 49 -7.76 -12.59 -5.50
C MET A 49 -7.57 -14.11 -5.51
N PRO A 50 -7.32 -14.75 -4.35
CA PRO A 50 -7.14 -16.20 -4.28
C PRO A 50 -8.46 -16.93 -4.51
N SER A 51 -8.38 -18.18 -4.98
CA SER A 51 -9.54 -19.05 -5.16
C SER A 51 -10.23 -19.45 -3.84
N LYS A 52 -9.48 -19.37 -2.72
CA LYS A 52 -9.98 -19.65 -1.37
C LYS A 52 -9.91 -18.37 -0.54
N PRO A 53 -11.05 -17.78 -0.13
CA PRO A 53 -11.07 -16.61 0.74
C PRO A 53 -10.58 -16.94 2.17
N PRO A 54 -10.12 -15.92 2.91
CA PRO A 54 -10.06 -14.52 2.53
C PRO A 54 -8.78 -14.17 1.75
N CYS A 55 -8.85 -13.16 0.86
CA CYS A 55 -7.69 -12.47 0.33
C CYS A 55 -7.09 -11.58 1.42
N VAL A 56 -5.82 -11.78 1.75
CA VAL A 56 -5.13 -11.03 2.80
C VAL A 56 -4.21 -9.99 2.17
N ILE A 57 -4.42 -8.73 2.51
CA ILE A 57 -3.64 -7.58 2.06
C ILE A 57 -2.96 -6.95 3.27
N MET A 58 -1.65 -6.85 3.25
CA MET A 58 -0.86 -6.23 4.32
C MET A 58 -0.36 -4.86 3.86
N MET A 59 -0.76 -3.79 4.57
CA MET A 59 -0.33 -2.43 4.29
C MET A 59 0.97 -2.13 5.01
N CYS A 60 2.03 -1.82 4.28
CA CYS A 60 3.35 -1.47 4.81
C CYS A 60 3.74 -0.04 4.41
N GLY A 61 4.67 0.57 5.11
CA GLY A 61 5.21 1.89 4.80
C GLY A 61 5.54 2.71 6.04
N LEU A 62 6.19 3.84 5.83
CA LEU A 62 6.61 4.74 6.91
C LEU A 62 5.43 5.39 7.62
N GLN A 63 5.69 5.95 8.79
CA GLN A 63 4.69 6.74 9.51
C GLN A 63 4.34 7.99 8.67
N GLY A 64 3.05 8.29 8.59
CA GLY A 64 2.56 9.45 7.82
C GLY A 64 2.37 9.18 6.31
N SER A 65 2.83 8.06 5.76
CA SER A 65 2.66 7.74 4.33
C SER A 65 1.20 7.53 3.88
N GLY A 66 0.26 7.43 4.83
CA GLY A 66 -1.17 7.31 4.51
C GLY A 66 -1.72 5.88 4.51
N LYS A 67 -1.05 4.89 5.11
CA LYS A 67 -1.51 3.48 5.19
C LYS A 67 -2.97 3.35 5.62
N THR A 68 -3.32 3.87 6.79
CA THR A 68 -4.68 3.81 7.34
C THR A 68 -5.73 4.40 6.40
N THR A 69 -5.40 5.54 5.77
CA THR A 69 -6.30 6.20 4.81
C THR A 69 -6.47 5.36 3.55
N HIS A 70 -5.38 4.78 3.02
CA HIS A 70 -5.42 3.94 1.83
C HIS A 70 -6.08 2.59 2.12
N ALA A 71 -5.86 2.00 3.29
CA ALA A 71 -6.57 0.79 3.74
C ALA A 71 -8.09 1.00 3.69
N ALA A 72 -8.60 2.11 4.26
CA ALA A 72 -10.02 2.42 4.25
C ALA A 72 -10.57 2.71 2.84
N LYS A 73 -9.80 3.43 2.00
CA LYS A 73 -10.20 3.70 0.60
C LYS A 73 -10.24 2.42 -0.22
N LEU A 74 -9.24 1.55 -0.06
CA LEU A 74 -9.17 0.25 -0.72
C LEU A 74 -10.33 -0.65 -0.28
N ALA A 75 -10.61 -0.72 1.02
CA ALA A 75 -11.74 -1.46 1.54
C ALA A 75 -13.07 -0.96 0.96
N LYS A 76 -13.26 0.37 0.89
CA LYS A 76 -14.44 0.96 0.26
C LYS A 76 -14.55 0.62 -1.22
N TYR A 77 -13.44 0.65 -1.95
CA TYR A 77 -13.39 0.28 -3.35
C TYR A 77 -13.79 -1.18 -3.55
N LEU A 78 -13.16 -2.11 -2.83
CA LEU A 78 -13.46 -3.54 -2.90
C LEU A 78 -14.91 -3.86 -2.51
N LYS A 79 -15.45 -3.16 -1.51
CA LYS A 79 -16.87 -3.27 -1.16
C LYS A 79 -17.79 -2.89 -2.32
N ARG A 80 -17.45 -1.86 -3.10
CA ARG A 80 -18.22 -1.45 -4.30
C ARG A 80 -18.12 -2.48 -5.42
N GLU A 81 -17.03 -3.22 -5.50
CA GLU A 81 -16.83 -4.35 -6.42
C GLU A 81 -17.56 -5.63 -5.96
N GLY A 82 -18.28 -5.58 -4.83
CA GLY A 82 -19.08 -6.71 -4.32
C GLY A 82 -18.39 -7.57 -3.27
N HIS A 83 -17.16 -7.22 -2.85
CA HIS A 83 -16.44 -7.91 -1.80
C HIS A 83 -16.94 -7.54 -0.39
N ARG A 84 -16.56 -8.35 0.58
CA ARG A 84 -16.85 -8.14 2.02
C ARG A 84 -15.58 -7.91 2.83
N PRO A 85 -14.94 -6.73 2.68
CA PRO A 85 -13.67 -6.45 3.34
C PRO A 85 -13.81 -6.30 4.84
N LEU A 86 -12.74 -6.69 5.56
CA LEU A 86 -12.51 -6.48 6.98
C LEU A 86 -11.23 -5.67 7.13
N LEU A 87 -11.31 -4.52 7.82
CA LEU A 87 -10.13 -3.76 8.23
C LEU A 87 -9.64 -4.28 9.58
N VAL A 88 -8.33 -4.39 9.77
CA VAL A 88 -7.72 -4.93 11.01
C VAL A 88 -6.71 -3.94 11.56
N ALA A 89 -6.90 -3.54 12.82
CA ALA A 89 -6.04 -2.59 13.52
C ALA A 89 -4.81 -3.28 14.11
N CYS A 90 -3.70 -3.29 13.34
CA CYS A 90 -2.41 -3.82 13.80
C CYS A 90 -1.41 -2.72 14.23
N ASP A 91 -1.72 -1.43 14.04
CA ASP A 91 -0.92 -0.32 14.60
C ASP A 91 -1.33 -0.07 16.06
N ILE A 92 -0.71 -0.79 16.98
CA ILE A 92 -1.00 -0.73 18.40
C ILE A 92 -0.14 0.30 19.15
N TYR A 93 0.91 0.80 18.52
CA TYR A 93 1.92 1.64 19.18
C TYR A 93 1.49 3.10 19.33
N ARG A 94 0.59 3.55 18.46
CA ARG A 94 0.01 4.89 18.53
C ARG A 94 -1.36 4.82 19.16
N PRO A 95 -1.57 5.49 20.32
CA PRO A 95 -2.83 5.41 21.05
C PRO A 95 -4.08 5.77 20.21
N ALA A 96 -3.91 6.68 19.26
CA ALA A 96 -5.00 7.13 18.40
C ALA A 96 -5.19 6.29 17.12
N ALA A 97 -4.27 5.36 16.79
CA ALA A 97 -4.30 4.65 15.50
C ALA A 97 -5.53 3.74 15.37
N ILE A 98 -5.84 2.97 16.41
CA ILE A 98 -7.02 2.11 16.44
C ILE A 98 -8.29 2.94 16.24
N ASN A 99 -8.46 4.02 17.01
CA ASN A 99 -9.61 4.92 16.86
C ASN A 99 -9.65 5.58 15.47
N GLN A 100 -8.50 5.96 14.93
CA GLN A 100 -8.41 6.50 13.57
C GLN A 100 -8.93 5.50 12.54
N LEU A 101 -8.51 4.24 12.62
CA LEU A 101 -8.98 3.19 11.71
C LEU A 101 -10.48 2.94 11.87
N MET A 102 -10.99 2.95 13.11
CA MET A 102 -12.43 2.81 13.37
C MET A 102 -13.24 3.92 12.71
N VAL A 103 -12.83 5.18 12.88
CA VAL A 103 -13.52 6.34 12.28
C VAL A 103 -13.52 6.29 10.75
N VAL A 104 -12.36 5.96 10.13
CA VAL A 104 -12.30 5.90 8.66
C VAL A 104 -13.00 4.65 8.11
N GLY A 105 -13.00 3.54 8.85
CA GLY A 105 -13.74 2.33 8.53
C GLY A 105 -15.26 2.56 8.56
N GLU A 106 -15.75 3.24 9.59
CA GLU A 106 -17.16 3.64 9.69
C GLU A 106 -17.57 4.53 8.51
N LYS A 107 -16.79 5.58 8.20
CA LYS A 107 -17.02 6.44 7.02
C LYS A 107 -16.99 5.68 5.70
N ALA A 108 -16.21 4.61 5.60
CA ALA A 108 -16.17 3.72 4.44
C ALA A 108 -17.34 2.70 4.45
N GLY A 109 -18.05 2.57 5.57
CA GLY A 109 -19.07 1.57 5.80
C GLY A 109 -18.50 0.15 5.84
N VAL A 110 -17.27 -0.01 6.33
CA VAL A 110 -16.53 -1.28 6.40
C VAL A 110 -16.29 -1.65 7.86
N LYS A 111 -16.45 -2.93 8.20
CA LYS A 111 -16.20 -3.44 9.54
C LYS A 111 -14.71 -3.32 9.87
N VAL A 112 -14.42 -2.87 11.10
CA VAL A 112 -13.07 -2.88 11.68
C VAL A 112 -13.01 -3.93 12.76
N PHE A 113 -11.96 -4.74 12.74
CA PHE A 113 -11.59 -5.68 13.78
C PHE A 113 -10.43 -5.09 14.59
N GLU A 114 -10.60 -5.05 15.88
CA GLU A 114 -9.58 -4.59 16.83
C GLU A 114 -9.61 -5.47 18.11
N MET A 115 -8.51 -5.52 18.81
CA MET A 115 -8.37 -6.23 20.08
C MET A 115 -7.59 -5.40 21.12
N GLY A 116 -7.61 -4.07 20.97
CA GLY A 116 -6.81 -3.17 21.80
C GLY A 116 -5.31 -3.28 21.53
N GLN A 117 -4.50 -2.97 22.56
CA GLN A 117 -3.04 -2.92 22.45
C GLN A 117 -2.39 -4.25 22.83
N ILE A 118 -2.66 -5.30 22.09
CA ILE A 118 -2.02 -6.61 22.23
C ILE A 118 -1.14 -6.90 21.01
N ASP A 119 -0.37 -7.99 21.08
CA ASP A 119 0.54 -8.40 19.99
C ASP A 119 -0.14 -8.42 18.60
N PRO A 120 0.36 -7.66 17.62
CA PRO A 120 -0.20 -7.59 16.28
C PRO A 120 -0.23 -8.94 15.55
N VAL A 121 0.67 -9.86 15.88
CA VAL A 121 0.66 -11.24 15.35
C VAL A 121 -0.58 -12.00 15.85
N VAL A 122 -0.95 -11.79 17.11
CA VAL A 122 -2.17 -12.37 17.68
C VAL A 122 -3.41 -11.73 17.05
N ILE A 123 -3.44 -10.38 16.94
CA ILE A 123 -4.55 -9.65 16.30
C ILE A 123 -4.79 -10.16 14.90
N SER A 124 -3.73 -10.23 14.06
CA SER A 124 -3.83 -10.67 12.68
C SER A 124 -4.34 -12.12 12.58
N THR A 125 -3.85 -13.02 13.43
CA THR A 125 -4.30 -14.42 13.47
C THR A 125 -5.77 -14.56 13.86
N GLN A 126 -6.22 -13.81 14.87
CA GLN A 126 -7.63 -13.83 15.29
C GLN A 126 -8.54 -13.17 14.24
N ALA A 127 -8.08 -12.13 13.57
CA ALA A 127 -8.80 -11.51 12.47
C ALA A 127 -9.08 -12.49 11.32
N MET A 128 -8.13 -13.40 11.01
CA MET A 128 -8.34 -14.45 10.01
C MET A 128 -9.45 -15.43 10.39
N ARG A 129 -9.55 -15.80 11.67
CA ARG A 129 -10.64 -16.63 12.17
C ARG A 129 -11.95 -15.86 12.08
N TYR A 130 -11.99 -14.64 12.59
CA TYR A 130 -13.15 -13.77 12.52
C TYR A 130 -13.64 -13.59 11.07
N ALA A 131 -12.73 -13.35 10.13
CA ALA A 131 -13.09 -13.19 8.72
C ALA A 131 -13.80 -14.45 8.16
N LYS A 132 -13.31 -15.64 8.49
CA LYS A 132 -13.95 -16.92 8.08
C LYS A 132 -15.31 -17.11 8.73
N ASP A 133 -15.42 -16.88 10.04
CA ASP A 133 -16.65 -17.10 10.81
C ASP A 133 -17.78 -16.15 10.35
N TYR A 134 -17.44 -14.90 9.99
CA TYR A 134 -18.41 -13.88 9.56
C TYR A 134 -18.49 -13.70 8.05
N GLY A 135 -17.78 -14.53 7.28
CA GLY A 135 -17.85 -14.56 5.82
C GLY A 135 -17.26 -13.32 5.14
N HIS A 136 -16.19 -12.73 5.71
CA HIS A 136 -15.40 -11.73 5.01
C HIS A 136 -14.47 -12.41 4.01
N ASP A 137 -14.43 -11.92 2.78
CA ASP A 137 -13.62 -12.48 1.70
C ASP A 137 -12.31 -11.72 1.45
N VAL A 138 -12.16 -10.54 2.07
CA VAL A 138 -10.93 -9.74 2.05
C VAL A 138 -10.59 -9.28 3.48
N VAL A 139 -9.32 -9.38 3.85
CA VAL A 139 -8.77 -8.89 5.11
C VAL A 139 -7.65 -7.91 4.81
N ILE A 140 -7.76 -6.67 5.30
CA ILE A 140 -6.75 -5.63 5.11
C ILE A 140 -6.12 -5.29 6.47
N LEU A 141 -4.84 -5.64 6.63
CA LEU A 141 -4.08 -5.39 7.83
C LEU A 141 -3.45 -4.00 7.78
N ASP A 142 -3.91 -3.07 8.62
CA ASP A 142 -3.29 -1.74 8.79
C ASP A 142 -2.18 -1.84 9.82
N THR A 143 -0.94 -2.00 9.35
CA THR A 143 0.22 -2.22 10.21
C THR A 143 0.85 -0.91 10.67
N ALA A 144 1.61 -0.98 11.75
CA ALA A 144 2.38 0.15 12.25
C ALA A 144 3.38 0.66 11.20
N GLY A 145 3.72 1.95 11.30
CA GLY A 145 4.82 2.56 10.57
C GLY A 145 5.71 3.34 11.53
N ARG A 146 7.00 3.39 11.26
CA ARG A 146 7.96 4.19 12.01
C ARG A 146 8.51 5.31 11.13
N LEU A 147 9.13 6.31 11.76
CA LEU A 147 9.79 7.40 11.04
C LEU A 147 11.03 6.93 10.28
N HIS A 148 11.65 5.85 10.75
CA HIS A 148 12.83 5.22 10.16
C HIS A 148 12.63 3.70 10.11
N ILE A 149 13.46 3.00 9.34
CA ILE A 149 13.52 1.55 9.33
C ILE A 149 13.94 1.08 10.74
N ASP A 150 13.07 0.33 11.39
CA ASP A 150 13.24 -0.21 12.74
C ASP A 150 13.27 -1.74 12.64
N GLU A 151 14.36 -2.36 13.05
CA GLU A 151 14.52 -3.83 12.98
C GLU A 151 13.42 -4.58 13.72
N LYS A 152 12.96 -4.06 14.87
CA LYS A 152 11.87 -4.68 15.64
C LYS A 152 10.56 -4.67 14.87
N LEU A 153 10.25 -3.55 14.21
CA LEU A 153 9.06 -3.46 13.36
C LEU A 153 9.18 -4.37 12.15
N MET A 154 10.35 -4.44 11.52
CA MET A 154 10.56 -5.34 10.40
C MET A 154 10.40 -6.81 10.80
N ASP A 155 10.86 -7.20 11.99
CA ASP A 155 10.68 -8.55 12.50
C ASP A 155 9.21 -8.84 12.85
N GLU A 156 8.47 -7.86 13.39
CA GLU A 156 7.02 -7.96 13.58
C GLU A 156 6.29 -8.19 12.26
N LEU A 157 6.59 -7.39 11.23
CA LEU A 157 6.01 -7.55 9.89
C LEU A 157 6.33 -8.92 9.28
N LYS A 158 7.56 -9.45 9.48
CA LYS A 158 7.93 -10.80 9.06
C LYS A 158 7.13 -11.86 9.81
N GLN A 159 6.91 -11.69 11.12
CA GLN A 159 6.12 -12.62 11.91
C GLN A 159 4.64 -12.61 11.50
N ILE A 160 4.05 -11.43 11.30
CA ILE A 160 2.69 -11.30 10.74
C ILE A 160 2.63 -12.02 9.39
N LYS A 161 3.55 -11.70 8.47
CA LYS A 161 3.63 -12.34 7.15
C LYS A 161 3.68 -13.86 7.23
N ALA A 162 4.53 -14.40 8.10
CA ALA A 162 4.69 -15.85 8.29
C ALA A 162 3.42 -16.53 8.85
N LYS A 163 2.59 -15.80 9.62
CA LYS A 163 1.37 -16.34 10.24
C LYS A 163 0.14 -16.27 9.36
N VAL A 164 -0.02 -15.21 8.59
CA VAL A 164 -1.24 -14.98 7.80
C VAL A 164 -1.03 -15.18 6.30
N GLU A 165 0.20 -15.35 5.85
CA GLU A 165 0.58 -15.60 4.45
C GLU A 165 -0.16 -14.66 3.48
N PRO A 166 0.09 -13.33 3.55
CA PRO A 166 -0.66 -12.36 2.78
C PRO A 166 -0.53 -12.62 1.28
N ASN A 167 -1.63 -12.48 0.56
CA ASN A 167 -1.66 -12.57 -0.90
C ASN A 167 -1.00 -11.36 -1.53
N GLU A 168 -1.14 -10.19 -0.87
CA GLU A 168 -0.57 -8.92 -1.34
C GLU A 168 0.08 -8.18 -0.18
N ILE A 169 1.25 -7.60 -0.45
CA ILE A 169 1.94 -6.66 0.45
C ILE A 169 2.02 -5.33 -0.29
N MET A 170 1.28 -4.35 0.19
CA MET A 170 1.21 -3.02 -0.42
C MET A 170 2.11 -2.04 0.34
N LEU A 171 3.17 -1.58 -0.31
CA LEU A 171 4.00 -0.50 0.20
C LEU A 171 3.35 0.84 -0.12
N VAL A 172 2.96 1.57 0.92
CA VAL A 172 2.41 2.93 0.81
C VAL A 172 3.52 3.93 1.05
N VAL A 173 3.82 4.71 0.03
CA VAL A 173 4.84 5.76 0.04
C VAL A 173 4.21 7.09 -0.37
N ASP A 174 4.79 8.18 0.09
CA ASP A 174 4.46 9.54 -0.37
C ASP A 174 5.66 10.17 -1.10
N ALA A 175 5.45 11.34 -1.68
CA ALA A 175 6.49 12.04 -2.42
C ALA A 175 7.70 12.48 -1.55
N MET A 176 7.55 12.46 -0.23
CA MET A 176 8.59 12.83 0.73
C MET A 176 9.41 11.63 1.24
N THR A 177 9.01 10.41 0.91
CA THR A 177 9.62 9.16 1.43
C THR A 177 11.01 8.92 0.85
N GLY A 178 11.68 9.59 0.16
CA GLY A 178 13.07 9.50 -0.30
C GLY A 178 13.68 8.08 -0.33
N GLN A 179 14.93 7.98 0.08
CA GLN A 179 15.73 6.74 0.02
C GLN A 179 15.21 5.62 0.92
N ASP A 180 14.52 5.93 2.00
CA ASP A 180 13.96 4.93 2.93
C ASP A 180 12.92 4.02 2.28
N ALA A 181 12.34 4.43 1.14
CA ALA A 181 11.43 3.58 0.38
C ALA A 181 12.14 2.47 -0.41
N VAL A 182 13.46 2.58 -0.61
CA VAL A 182 14.24 1.68 -1.46
C VAL A 182 15.03 0.67 -0.64
N ASN A 183 15.34 0.99 0.61
CA ASN A 183 16.06 0.11 1.54
C ASN A 183 15.09 -0.83 2.25
#